data_392ced6818df7ba52033eda4440d053c
#
_entry.id   392ced6818df7ba52033eda4440d053c
#
_cell.length_a   1.000
_cell.length_b   1.000
_cell.length_c   1.000
_cell.angle_alpha   90.00
_cell.angle_beta   90.00
_cell.angle_gamma   90.00
#
_symmetry.space_group_name_H-M   'P 1'
#
loop_
_entity.id
_entity.type
_entity.pdbx_description
1 polymer ?
#
loop_
_entity_poly.entity_id
_entity_poly.type
_entity_poly.pdbx_seq_one_letter_code
_entity_poly.pdbx_strand_id
1 'polypeptide(L)'
;MNGTRRPDDDETMTARARSRPARLTRALIAALLVVAWLVGAGIGGPYFGRVGEVSSNDATAYLPSSADATKVNDLLPAFRSAAGLPAVLVFVADDGLSQEQLAELNAQVAELPATAGVVGAVSPVIPSRDGRAAQAFVPLDSGTGAAATARAIGDTLRAGAPAGVKVYVTGPAGFIADLVAGFSGIDRLLLLVALAAVFLILLGVYRSLLLPVAVLATSLSALTLALFTVWWLAKAGVLLLSGQTQGILFILVIGAATDYSLLYVSRYREELRVTTDRWTATRRALRGTFEPIVASGSTVIAGLLCLLLSDLKSNSSLGPVASVGIVFAMLAALTLLPSLLYAFGRAAFWPHRPRFEPEVVAAEHGMHATGFWAWLARLVQRRPRTLWLAILALLVAGAAAVTQLEAAGVPQSDLVLGPSEARAGQAALGEHFPGGSGSPLYVVVDEDAWPAAAAMLLTHDGVAGVMIASADSPRGAATVTDAGI
;
A
#
# COMPACT_ATOMS: atom_id res chain seq x y z
N MET A 1 -43.83 28.22 -67.61
CA MET A 1 -42.77 28.38 -66.56
C MET A 1 -42.77 27.14 -65.70
N ASN A 2 -41.94 26.20 -66.09
CA ASN A 2 -41.80 24.93 -65.39
C ASN A 2 -40.51 24.99 -64.52
N GLY A 3 -40.69 25.07 -63.22
CA GLY A 3 -39.58 25.02 -62.28
C GLY A 3 -39.15 23.56 -62.00
N THR A 4 -38.06 23.15 -62.59
CA THR A 4 -37.40 21.87 -62.35
C THR A 4 -36.78 21.90 -60.96
N ARG A 5 -37.39 21.21 -59.96
CA ARG A 5 -36.77 20.87 -58.67
C ARG A 5 -35.56 19.98 -58.93
N ARG A 6 -34.37 20.40 -58.45
CA ARG A 6 -33.16 19.60 -58.51
C ARG A 6 -33.29 18.42 -57.55
N PRO A 7 -32.96 17.16 -57.96
CA PRO A 7 -33.04 15.96 -57.12
C PRO A 7 -32.03 15.94 -55.97
N ASP A 8 -30.98 16.77 -56.02
CA ASP A 8 -29.86 16.74 -55.07
C ASP A 8 -30.17 17.26 -53.66
N ASP A 9 -31.24 18.08 -53.51
CA ASP A 9 -31.56 18.69 -52.20
C ASP A 9 -32.30 17.72 -51.25
N ASP A 10 -33.02 16.72 -51.75
CA ASP A 10 -33.76 15.74 -50.97
C ASP A 10 -32.86 14.61 -50.43
N GLU A 11 -31.83 14.19 -51.18
CA GLU A 11 -30.84 13.20 -50.70
C GLU A 11 -29.94 13.76 -49.60
N THR A 12 -29.56 15.02 -49.68
CA THR A 12 -28.73 15.68 -48.64
C THR A 12 -29.50 15.94 -47.35
N MET A 13 -30.81 16.21 -47.42
CA MET A 13 -31.66 16.36 -46.21
C MET A 13 -31.96 15.02 -45.53
N THR A 14 -32.21 13.96 -46.28
CA THR A 14 -32.45 12.62 -45.72
C THR A 14 -31.18 12.00 -45.11
N ALA A 15 -29.99 12.24 -45.65
CA ALA A 15 -28.72 11.84 -45.11
C ALA A 15 -28.38 12.58 -43.79
N ARG A 16 -28.70 13.88 -43.68
CA ARG A 16 -28.55 14.68 -42.46
C ARG A 16 -29.56 14.27 -41.35
N ALA A 17 -30.79 13.90 -41.68
CA ALA A 17 -31.79 13.46 -40.72
C ALA A 17 -31.48 12.08 -40.09
N ARG A 18 -30.91 11.15 -40.88
CA ARG A 18 -30.49 9.82 -40.41
C ARG A 18 -29.26 9.84 -39.52
N SER A 19 -28.44 10.88 -39.50
CA SER A 19 -27.20 10.98 -38.69
C SER A 19 -27.43 11.53 -37.28
N ARG A 20 -28.52 12.24 -37.01
CA ARG A 20 -28.84 12.86 -35.72
C ARG A 20 -29.06 11.84 -34.58
N PRO A 21 -29.89 10.78 -34.72
CA PRO A 21 -30.08 9.79 -33.62
C PRO A 21 -28.80 9.05 -33.31
N ALA A 22 -27.98 8.69 -34.30
CA ALA A 22 -26.72 8.01 -34.09
C ALA A 22 -25.68 8.86 -33.34
N ARG A 23 -25.68 10.18 -33.54
CA ARG A 23 -24.79 11.09 -32.79
C ARG A 23 -25.23 11.26 -31.34
N LEU A 24 -26.54 11.36 -31.11
CA LEU A 24 -27.10 11.42 -29.75
C LEU A 24 -26.79 10.14 -28.96
N THR A 25 -27.02 8.97 -29.55
CA THR A 25 -26.73 7.68 -28.90
C THR A 25 -25.24 7.55 -28.50
N ARG A 26 -24.33 7.97 -29.39
CA ARG A 26 -22.86 7.94 -29.13
C ARG A 26 -22.46 8.87 -27.98
N ALA A 27 -23.01 10.10 -27.96
CA ALA A 27 -22.78 11.06 -26.91
C ALA A 27 -23.35 10.57 -25.57
N LEU A 28 -24.50 9.90 -25.61
CA LEU A 28 -25.19 9.36 -24.42
C LEU A 28 -24.41 8.20 -23.82
N ILE A 29 -23.85 7.30 -24.65
CA ILE A 29 -22.97 6.21 -24.16
C ILE A 29 -21.73 6.79 -23.46
N ALA A 30 -21.05 7.76 -24.10
CA ALA A 30 -19.88 8.38 -23.50
C ALA A 30 -20.22 9.10 -22.20
N ALA A 31 -21.33 9.84 -22.16
CA ALA A 31 -21.80 10.53 -20.96
C ALA A 31 -22.16 9.53 -19.83
N LEU A 32 -22.87 8.44 -20.17
CA LEU A 32 -23.22 7.39 -19.21
C LEU A 32 -21.98 6.75 -18.59
N LEU A 33 -20.95 6.44 -19.39
CA LEU A 33 -19.70 5.88 -18.90
C LEU A 33 -18.99 6.87 -17.97
N VAL A 34 -18.89 8.14 -18.34
CA VAL A 34 -18.28 9.16 -17.47
C VAL A 34 -19.05 9.28 -16.15
N VAL A 35 -20.39 9.36 -16.22
CA VAL A 35 -21.22 9.43 -15.01
C VAL A 35 -21.07 8.19 -14.14
N ALA A 36 -21.06 6.98 -14.72
CA ALA A 36 -20.87 5.74 -13.99
C ALA A 36 -19.52 5.73 -13.22
N TRP A 37 -18.43 6.17 -13.86
CA TRP A 37 -17.14 6.29 -13.22
C TRP A 37 -17.11 7.37 -12.13
N LEU A 38 -17.73 8.52 -12.36
CA LEU A 38 -17.81 9.60 -11.36
C LEU A 38 -18.65 9.17 -10.13
N VAL A 39 -19.77 8.49 -10.35
CA VAL A 39 -20.59 7.95 -9.28
C VAL A 39 -19.80 6.89 -8.50
N GLY A 40 -19.14 5.96 -9.20
CA GLY A 40 -18.28 4.96 -8.57
C GLY A 40 -17.15 5.59 -7.76
N ALA A 41 -16.48 6.60 -8.31
CA ALA A 41 -15.42 7.33 -7.60
C ALA A 41 -15.99 8.13 -6.40
N GLY A 42 -17.18 8.69 -6.52
CA GLY A 42 -17.87 9.38 -5.41
C GLY A 42 -18.21 8.44 -4.25
N ILE A 43 -18.68 7.22 -4.56
CA ILE A 43 -18.98 6.18 -3.56
C ILE A 43 -17.69 5.65 -2.94
N GLY A 44 -16.64 5.41 -3.74
CA GLY A 44 -15.39 4.84 -3.29
C GLY A 44 -14.47 5.83 -2.56
N GLY A 45 -14.59 7.14 -2.82
CA GLY A 45 -13.73 8.17 -2.24
C GLY A 45 -13.59 8.12 -0.71
N PRO A 46 -14.68 8.04 0.05
CA PRO A 46 -14.63 7.95 1.52
C PRO A 46 -13.83 6.76 2.06
N TYR A 47 -13.66 5.70 1.28
CA TYR A 47 -12.94 4.50 1.72
C TYR A 47 -11.43 4.71 1.86
N PHE A 48 -10.85 5.77 1.27
CA PHE A 48 -9.47 6.15 1.54
C PHE A 48 -9.21 6.44 3.04
N GLY A 49 -10.19 7.05 3.73
CA GLY A 49 -10.10 7.30 5.17
C GLY A 49 -10.43 6.09 6.04
N ARG A 50 -10.99 5.02 5.47
CA ARG A 50 -11.49 3.86 6.19
C ARG A 50 -10.62 2.60 6.03
N VAL A 51 -9.48 2.72 5.34
CA VAL A 51 -8.59 1.57 5.10
C VAL A 51 -8.08 0.98 6.41
N GLY A 52 -7.80 1.82 7.42
CA GLY A 52 -7.40 1.37 8.75
C GLY A 52 -8.39 0.43 9.46
N GLU A 53 -9.67 0.42 9.05
CA GLU A 53 -10.68 -0.49 9.62
C GLU A 53 -10.47 -1.96 9.21
N VAL A 54 -9.77 -2.21 8.09
CA VAL A 54 -9.56 -3.54 7.50
C VAL A 54 -8.10 -3.88 7.30
N SER A 55 -7.20 -2.95 7.62
CA SER A 55 -5.75 -3.13 7.50
C SER A 55 -5.18 -3.69 8.78
N SER A 56 -4.43 -4.80 8.68
CA SER A 56 -3.65 -5.35 9.79
C SER A 56 -2.17 -5.15 9.47
N ASN A 57 -1.43 -4.59 10.43
CA ASN A 57 0.03 -4.46 10.36
C ASN A 57 0.72 -5.38 11.37
N ASP A 58 0.02 -6.39 11.87
CA ASP A 58 0.59 -7.42 12.70
C ASP A 58 1.56 -8.28 11.87
N ALA A 59 2.85 -8.20 12.20
CA ALA A 59 3.89 -8.94 11.49
C ALA A 59 3.67 -10.45 11.55
N THR A 60 3.07 -10.97 12.63
CA THR A 60 2.83 -12.41 12.83
C THR A 60 1.76 -12.93 11.88
N ALA A 61 0.76 -12.10 11.51
CA ALA A 61 -0.29 -12.46 10.57
C ALA A 61 0.23 -12.71 9.13
N TYR A 62 1.45 -12.26 8.83
CA TYR A 62 2.07 -12.37 7.51
C TYR A 62 3.14 -13.46 7.40
N LEU A 63 3.49 -14.12 8.52
CA LEU A 63 4.41 -15.24 8.52
C LEU A 63 3.79 -16.49 7.87
N PRO A 64 4.62 -17.42 7.37
CA PRO A 64 4.14 -18.73 6.93
C PRO A 64 3.42 -19.47 8.07
N SER A 65 2.38 -20.22 7.75
CA SER A 65 1.72 -21.08 8.74
C SER A 65 2.62 -22.21 9.28
N SER A 66 3.67 -22.54 8.52
CA SER A 66 4.67 -23.54 8.91
C SER A 66 5.73 -22.99 9.88
N ALA A 67 5.86 -21.67 10.02
CA ALA A 67 6.85 -21.06 10.89
C ALA A 67 6.56 -21.37 12.36
N ASP A 68 7.60 -21.69 13.14
CA ASP A 68 7.44 -22.00 14.56
C ASP A 68 6.87 -20.81 15.35
N ALA A 69 7.27 -19.59 15.00
CA ALA A 69 6.70 -18.38 15.57
C ALA A 69 5.18 -18.28 15.36
N THR A 70 4.66 -18.70 14.19
CA THR A 70 3.20 -18.74 13.91
C THR A 70 2.53 -19.81 14.78
N LYS A 71 3.12 -21.01 14.87
CA LYS A 71 2.58 -22.10 15.69
C LYS A 71 2.54 -21.69 17.17
N VAL A 72 3.62 -21.07 17.68
CA VAL A 72 3.66 -20.56 19.06
C VAL A 72 2.59 -19.49 19.25
N ASN A 73 2.45 -18.55 18.34
CA ASN A 73 1.44 -17.48 18.44
C ASN A 73 0.01 -18.03 18.44
N ASP A 74 -0.27 -19.09 17.67
CA ASP A 74 -1.57 -19.76 17.65
C ASP A 74 -1.86 -20.53 18.96
N LEU A 75 -0.81 -20.97 19.67
CA LEU A 75 -0.92 -21.66 20.96
C LEU A 75 -1.03 -20.70 22.15
N LEU A 76 -0.44 -19.49 22.05
CA LEU A 76 -0.39 -18.53 23.17
C LEU A 76 -1.76 -18.22 23.81
N PRO A 77 -2.88 -18.08 23.06
CA PRO A 77 -4.18 -17.85 23.67
C PRO A 77 -4.64 -18.96 24.62
N ALA A 78 -4.15 -20.19 24.43
CA ALA A 78 -4.47 -21.31 25.32
C ALA A 78 -3.73 -21.24 26.69
N PHE A 79 -2.67 -20.45 26.76
CA PHE A 79 -1.85 -20.26 27.97
C PHE A 79 -2.09 -18.94 28.69
N ARG A 80 -2.91 -18.04 28.10
CA ARG A 80 -3.19 -16.70 28.63
C ARG A 80 -4.68 -16.49 28.71
N SER A 81 -5.17 -16.06 29.86
CA SER A 81 -6.57 -15.69 30.08
C SER A 81 -7.00 -14.41 29.34
N ALA A 82 -6.03 -13.61 28.87
CA ALA A 82 -6.26 -12.46 28.03
C ALA A 82 -5.19 -12.42 26.92
N ALA A 83 -5.57 -12.83 25.70
CA ALA A 83 -4.77 -12.68 24.51
C ALA A 83 -4.71 -11.21 24.09
N GLY A 84 -3.95 -10.40 24.83
CA GLY A 84 -3.74 -8.99 24.52
C GLY A 84 -2.35 -8.74 23.93
N LEU A 85 -2.27 -7.78 23.02
CA LEU A 85 -1.01 -7.24 22.51
C LEU A 85 -0.36 -6.39 23.60
N PRO A 86 0.82 -6.73 24.15
CA PRO A 86 1.39 -5.98 25.25
C PRO A 86 1.92 -4.60 24.78
N ALA A 87 1.46 -3.54 25.43
CA ALA A 87 2.11 -2.24 25.43
C ALA A 87 2.97 -2.14 26.70
N VAL A 88 4.19 -1.66 26.55
CA VAL A 88 5.10 -1.40 27.65
C VAL A 88 5.23 0.10 27.82
N LEU A 89 4.77 0.58 28.97
CA LEU A 89 4.94 1.96 29.39
C LEU A 89 6.29 2.10 30.07
N VAL A 90 7.08 3.10 29.68
CA VAL A 90 8.38 3.37 30.29
C VAL A 90 8.41 4.83 30.74
N PHE A 91 8.70 5.01 32.00
CA PHE A 91 8.83 6.30 32.65
C PHE A 91 10.30 6.53 33.00
N VAL A 92 10.87 7.65 32.60
CA VAL A 92 12.29 7.96 32.84
C VAL A 92 12.43 9.35 33.43
N ALA A 93 13.22 9.44 34.51
CA ALA A 93 13.60 10.70 35.12
C ALA A 93 15.12 10.78 35.21
N ASP A 94 15.71 11.82 34.63
CA ASP A 94 17.17 12.00 34.56
C ASP A 94 17.80 12.07 35.96
N ASP A 95 17.09 12.64 36.95
CA ASP A 95 17.50 12.78 38.36
C ASP A 95 17.00 11.66 39.28
N GLY A 96 16.34 10.65 38.72
CA GLY A 96 15.69 9.59 39.46
C GLY A 96 14.23 9.86 39.82
N LEU A 97 13.46 8.78 40.02
CA LEU A 97 12.03 8.83 40.33
C LEU A 97 11.84 8.88 41.87
N SER A 98 11.18 9.94 42.33
CA SER A 98 10.81 10.04 43.76
C SER A 98 9.64 9.10 44.10
N GLN A 99 9.46 8.78 45.37
CA GLN A 99 8.34 7.96 45.86
C GLN A 99 6.97 8.62 45.54
N GLU A 100 6.91 9.93 45.57
CA GLU A 100 5.71 10.71 45.26
C GLU A 100 5.36 10.59 43.74
N GLN A 101 6.37 10.74 42.87
CA GLN A 101 6.20 10.55 41.42
C GLN A 101 5.79 9.10 41.09
N LEU A 102 6.39 8.10 41.74
CA LEU A 102 6.01 6.68 41.56
C LEU A 102 4.56 6.42 42.00
N ALA A 103 4.12 7.02 43.13
CA ALA A 103 2.75 6.90 43.59
C ALA A 103 1.75 7.56 42.61
N GLU A 104 2.08 8.73 42.07
CA GLU A 104 1.26 9.42 41.07
C GLU A 104 1.18 8.65 39.76
N LEU A 105 2.30 8.15 39.24
CA LEU A 105 2.34 7.31 38.06
C LEU A 105 1.53 6.00 38.24
N ASN A 106 1.64 5.40 39.44
CA ASN A 106 0.89 4.18 39.72
C ASN A 106 -0.62 4.45 39.80
N ALA A 107 -1.05 5.61 40.31
CA ALA A 107 -2.45 6.02 40.31
C ALA A 107 -2.97 6.22 38.88
N GLN A 108 -2.20 6.87 38.01
CA GLN A 108 -2.57 7.07 36.59
C GLN A 108 -2.66 5.73 35.83
N VAL A 109 -1.70 4.82 36.05
CA VAL A 109 -1.69 3.50 35.41
C VAL A 109 -2.86 2.64 35.92
N ALA A 110 -3.25 2.79 37.17
CA ALA A 110 -4.38 2.06 37.75
C ALA A 110 -5.76 2.45 37.13
N GLU A 111 -5.86 3.61 36.47
CA GLU A 111 -7.06 4.06 35.77
C GLU A 111 -7.17 3.48 34.35
N LEU A 112 -6.06 2.97 33.76
CA LEU A 112 -6.02 2.49 32.39
C LEU A 112 -6.98 1.32 32.06
N PRO A 113 -7.32 0.42 32.98
CA PRO A 113 -8.31 -0.63 32.70
C PRO A 113 -9.67 -0.11 32.25
N ALA A 114 -10.04 1.14 32.57
CA ALA A 114 -11.25 1.78 32.11
C ALA A 114 -11.16 2.30 30.66
N THR A 115 -9.97 2.29 30.06
CA THR A 115 -9.73 2.78 28.70
C THR A 115 -10.21 1.74 27.69
N ALA A 116 -11.00 2.17 26.70
CA ALA A 116 -11.46 1.30 25.63
C ALA A 116 -10.28 0.69 24.85
N GLY A 117 -10.29 -0.65 24.70
CA GLY A 117 -9.24 -1.40 24.03
C GLY A 117 -8.14 -1.94 24.97
N VAL A 118 -8.19 -1.65 26.27
CA VAL A 118 -7.40 -2.34 27.30
C VAL A 118 -8.13 -3.62 27.69
N VAL A 119 -7.43 -4.74 27.69
CA VAL A 119 -7.98 -6.08 28.00
C VAL A 119 -7.19 -6.72 29.14
N GLY A 120 -7.92 -7.23 30.14
CA GLY A 120 -7.27 -7.90 31.29
C GLY A 120 -6.66 -6.93 32.32
N ALA A 121 -5.74 -7.46 33.13
CA ALA A 121 -5.14 -6.72 34.21
C ALA A 121 -3.92 -5.91 33.75
N VAL A 122 -3.86 -4.67 34.17
CA VAL A 122 -2.68 -3.79 33.98
C VAL A 122 -1.72 -4.02 35.13
N SER A 123 -0.41 -4.11 34.85
CA SER A 123 0.57 -4.28 35.90
C SER A 123 0.74 -2.99 36.72
N PRO A 124 1.13 -3.10 38.01
CA PRO A 124 1.60 -1.93 38.73
C PRO A 124 2.86 -1.35 38.08
N VAL A 125 3.21 -0.13 38.46
CA VAL A 125 4.46 0.51 38.05
C VAL A 125 5.62 -0.13 38.79
N ILE A 126 6.57 -0.72 38.05
CA ILE A 126 7.73 -1.45 38.56
C ILE A 126 8.97 -0.58 38.39
N PRO A 127 9.59 -0.09 39.45
CA PRO A 127 10.80 0.73 39.35
C PRO A 127 12.02 -0.10 38.92
N SER A 128 12.96 0.52 38.23
CA SER A 128 14.25 -0.02 37.90
C SER A 128 15.17 -0.10 39.11
N ARG A 129 16.22 -0.95 39.04
CA ARG A 129 17.19 -1.12 40.14
C ARG A 129 17.99 0.15 40.44
N ASP A 130 18.21 1.00 39.41
CA ASP A 130 18.93 2.27 39.53
C ASP A 130 18.04 3.44 39.98
N GLY A 131 16.72 3.21 40.10
CA GLY A 131 15.73 4.20 40.52
C GLY A 131 15.48 5.33 39.50
N ARG A 132 16.02 5.26 38.27
CA ARG A 132 15.92 6.30 37.25
C ARG A 132 14.78 6.06 36.27
N ALA A 133 14.28 4.83 36.21
CA ALA A 133 13.17 4.47 35.36
C ALA A 133 12.12 3.61 36.07
N ALA A 134 10.93 3.55 35.49
CA ALA A 134 9.90 2.60 35.90
C ALA A 134 9.17 2.09 34.66
N GLN A 135 8.61 0.89 34.75
CA GLN A 135 7.84 0.27 33.66
C GLN A 135 6.49 -0.24 34.12
N ALA A 136 5.52 -0.29 33.22
CA ALA A 136 4.25 -0.97 33.44
C ALA A 136 3.80 -1.69 32.16
N PHE A 137 3.07 -2.78 32.32
CA PHE A 137 2.57 -3.60 31.20
C PHE A 137 1.06 -3.42 31.06
N VAL A 138 0.61 -3.09 29.86
CA VAL A 138 -0.80 -2.86 29.53
C VAL A 138 -1.17 -3.79 28.37
N PRO A 139 -2.00 -4.81 28.59
CA PRO A 139 -2.48 -5.67 27.52
C PRO A 139 -3.57 -4.93 26.74
N LEU A 140 -3.39 -4.78 25.42
CA LEU A 140 -4.33 -4.17 24.51
C LEU A 140 -5.01 -5.24 23.66
N ASP A 141 -6.26 -4.99 23.28
CA ASP A 141 -6.95 -5.81 22.28
C ASP A 141 -6.13 -5.88 20.98
N SER A 142 -5.83 -7.08 20.50
CA SER A 142 -5.07 -7.33 19.29
C SER A 142 -5.79 -6.92 17.99
N GLY A 143 -7.01 -6.36 18.08
CA GLY A 143 -7.77 -5.85 16.96
C GLY A 143 -7.16 -4.61 16.29
N THR A 144 -7.83 -4.15 15.24
CA THR A 144 -7.41 -3.00 14.40
C THR A 144 -7.26 -1.68 15.18
N GLY A 145 -7.76 -1.62 16.42
CA GLY A 145 -7.69 -0.44 17.31
C GLY A 145 -6.42 -0.31 18.15
N ALA A 146 -5.62 -1.37 18.28
CA ALA A 146 -4.47 -1.42 19.20
C ALA A 146 -3.50 -0.24 19.08
N ALA A 147 -3.16 0.15 17.85
CA ALA A 147 -2.28 1.28 17.57
C ALA A 147 -2.87 2.63 18.04
N ALA A 148 -4.17 2.83 17.86
CA ALA A 148 -4.86 4.04 18.29
C ALA A 148 -4.96 4.10 19.81
N THR A 149 -5.28 2.96 20.45
CA THR A 149 -5.33 2.83 21.91
C THR A 149 -3.96 3.08 22.53
N ALA A 150 -2.89 2.49 21.99
CA ALA A 150 -1.53 2.70 22.50
C ALA A 150 -1.12 4.18 22.46
N ARG A 151 -1.46 4.90 21.37
CA ARG A 151 -1.23 6.35 21.28
C ARG A 151 -2.05 7.14 22.27
N ALA A 152 -3.36 6.86 22.37
CA ALA A 152 -4.23 7.54 23.30
C ALA A 152 -3.76 7.40 24.75
N ILE A 153 -3.31 6.21 25.14
CA ILE A 153 -2.70 5.98 26.46
C ILE A 153 -1.43 6.80 26.61
N GLY A 154 -0.53 6.81 25.63
CA GLY A 154 0.69 7.60 25.67
C GLY A 154 0.41 9.10 25.80
N ASP A 155 -0.54 9.64 25.04
CA ASP A 155 -0.94 11.04 25.10
C ASP A 155 -1.53 11.41 26.45
N THR A 156 -2.40 10.57 27.00
CA THR A 156 -3.00 10.77 28.32
C THR A 156 -1.95 10.78 29.44
N LEU A 157 -1.04 9.80 29.43
CA LEU A 157 0.01 9.70 30.44
C LEU A 157 1.04 10.83 30.34
N ARG A 158 1.37 11.28 29.13
CA ARG A 158 2.25 12.45 28.92
C ARG A 158 1.63 13.75 29.42
N ALA A 159 0.32 13.91 29.21
CA ALA A 159 -0.40 15.09 29.70
C ALA A 159 -0.50 15.13 31.23
N GLY A 160 -0.56 13.96 31.89
CA GLY A 160 -0.61 13.83 33.35
C GLY A 160 0.75 13.54 34.02
N ALA A 161 1.84 13.43 33.25
CA ALA A 161 3.14 13.05 33.82
C ALA A 161 3.69 14.09 34.82
N PRO A 162 4.26 13.64 35.95
CA PRO A 162 4.95 14.52 36.87
C PRO A 162 6.09 15.30 36.21
N ALA A 163 6.40 16.49 36.71
CA ALA A 163 7.47 17.30 36.17
C ALA A 163 8.82 16.55 36.14
N GLY A 164 9.51 16.60 35.00
CA GLY A 164 10.81 15.94 34.80
C GLY A 164 10.71 14.46 34.41
N VAL A 165 9.52 13.87 34.32
CA VAL A 165 9.32 12.48 33.88
C VAL A 165 9.00 12.42 32.38
N LYS A 166 9.79 11.68 31.65
CA LYS A 166 9.55 11.36 30.23
C LYS A 166 8.76 10.03 30.15
N VAL A 167 7.72 10.01 29.30
CA VAL A 167 6.85 8.84 29.13
C VAL A 167 7.00 8.32 27.71
N TYR A 168 7.28 7.01 27.59
CA TYR A 168 7.36 6.30 26.32
C TYR A 168 6.39 5.12 26.30
N VAL A 169 5.81 4.86 25.14
CA VAL A 169 5.03 3.65 24.87
C VAL A 169 5.83 2.78 23.92
N THR A 170 6.27 1.62 24.38
CA THR A 170 7.07 0.68 23.61
C THR A 170 6.48 -0.73 23.68
N GLY A 171 7.27 -1.76 23.36
CA GLY A 171 6.78 -3.12 23.22
C GLY A 171 6.00 -3.32 21.90
N PRO A 172 5.44 -4.51 21.65
CA PRO A 172 4.77 -4.86 20.42
C PRO A 172 3.68 -3.85 20.00
N ALA A 173 2.85 -3.38 20.94
CA ALA A 173 1.81 -2.39 20.64
C ALA A 173 2.37 -1.02 20.28
N GLY A 174 3.44 -0.57 20.95
CA GLY A 174 4.14 0.68 20.65
C GLY A 174 4.76 0.66 19.24
N PHE A 175 5.44 -0.42 18.88
CA PHE A 175 6.02 -0.58 17.55
C PHE A 175 4.96 -0.61 16.44
N ILE A 176 3.83 -1.29 16.65
CA ILE A 176 2.71 -1.26 15.71
C ILE A 176 2.13 0.15 15.59
N ALA A 177 2.01 0.88 16.71
CA ALA A 177 1.54 2.26 16.68
C ALA A 177 2.46 3.16 15.85
N ASP A 178 3.78 3.03 16.00
CA ASP A 178 4.76 3.79 15.21
C ASP A 178 4.77 3.37 13.74
N LEU A 179 4.65 2.09 13.42
CA LEU A 179 4.51 1.61 12.05
C LEU A 179 3.26 2.21 11.38
N VAL A 180 2.10 2.14 12.03
CA VAL A 180 0.86 2.72 11.51
C VAL A 180 1.00 4.24 11.33
N ALA A 181 1.68 4.95 12.24
CA ALA A 181 1.96 6.38 12.10
C ALA A 181 2.88 6.66 10.92
N GLY A 182 3.96 5.91 10.80
CA GLY A 182 4.92 6.02 9.71
C GLY A 182 4.26 5.81 8.35
N PHE A 183 3.51 4.73 8.19
CA PHE A 183 2.84 4.42 6.92
C PHE A 183 1.71 5.41 6.59
N SER A 184 0.89 5.86 7.55
CA SER A 184 -0.22 6.79 7.30
C SER A 184 0.23 8.15 6.75
N GLY A 185 1.42 8.62 7.14
CA GLY A 185 2.03 9.84 6.61
C GLY A 185 2.70 9.64 5.25
N ILE A 186 3.37 8.50 5.08
CA ILE A 186 4.12 8.15 3.87
C ILE A 186 3.17 7.92 2.70
N ASP A 187 2.06 7.20 2.89
CA ASP A 187 1.10 6.90 1.82
C ASP A 187 0.55 8.16 1.17
N ARG A 188 0.18 9.16 1.97
CA ARG A 188 -0.33 10.43 1.45
C ARG A 188 0.74 11.23 0.72
N LEU A 189 1.95 11.28 1.25
CA LEU A 189 3.08 11.97 0.63
C LEU A 189 3.51 11.27 -0.66
N LEU A 190 3.65 9.94 -0.64
CA LEU A 190 3.99 9.14 -1.82
C LEU A 190 2.95 9.30 -2.93
N LEU A 191 1.67 9.25 -2.59
CA LEU A 191 0.59 9.46 -3.54
C LEU A 191 0.68 10.86 -4.17
N LEU A 192 0.89 11.90 -3.37
CA LEU A 192 1.00 13.27 -3.85
C LEU A 192 2.23 13.46 -4.73
N VAL A 193 3.39 12.94 -4.32
CA VAL A 193 4.65 13.00 -5.09
C VAL A 193 4.49 12.22 -6.40
N ALA A 194 3.92 11.03 -6.38
CA ALA A 194 3.66 10.23 -7.57
C ALA A 194 2.74 10.97 -8.56
N LEU A 195 1.62 11.54 -8.07
CA LEU A 195 0.70 12.31 -8.89
C LEU A 195 1.36 13.56 -9.47
N ALA A 196 2.16 14.29 -8.66
CA ALA A 196 2.88 15.48 -9.12
C ALA A 196 3.94 15.10 -10.17
N ALA A 197 4.72 14.05 -9.94
CA ALA A 197 5.73 13.58 -10.89
C ALA A 197 5.07 13.16 -12.21
N VAL A 198 4.02 12.33 -12.16
CA VAL A 198 3.28 11.92 -13.36
C VAL A 198 2.67 13.12 -14.07
N PHE A 199 2.07 14.07 -13.34
CA PHE A 199 1.54 15.29 -13.93
C PHE A 199 2.60 16.09 -14.69
N LEU A 200 3.78 16.30 -14.08
CA LEU A 200 4.88 17.03 -14.69
C LEU A 200 5.45 16.32 -15.93
N ILE A 201 5.62 15.00 -15.84
CA ILE A 201 6.07 14.18 -16.98
C ILE A 201 5.07 14.26 -18.13
N LEU A 202 3.78 14.08 -17.85
CA LEU A 202 2.73 14.17 -18.88
C LEU A 202 2.64 15.57 -19.47
N LEU A 203 2.80 16.60 -18.65
CA LEU A 203 2.84 17.99 -19.12
C LEU A 203 4.00 18.23 -20.10
N GLY A 204 5.19 17.71 -19.78
CA GLY A 204 6.37 17.78 -20.64
C GLY A 204 6.20 17.00 -21.95
N VAL A 205 5.66 15.78 -21.87
CA VAL A 205 5.49 14.88 -23.02
C VAL A 205 4.38 15.39 -23.96
N TYR A 206 3.22 15.72 -23.43
CA TYR A 206 2.08 16.11 -24.25
C TYR A 206 2.03 17.60 -24.58
N ARG A 207 2.73 18.43 -23.81
CA ARG A 207 2.69 19.89 -23.94
C ARG A 207 1.26 20.44 -23.98
N SER A 208 0.40 19.86 -23.15
CA SER A 208 -1.02 20.18 -22.98
C SER A 208 -1.36 20.14 -21.50
N LEU A 209 -2.25 21.01 -21.02
CA LEU A 209 -2.73 21.00 -19.65
C LEU A 209 -3.91 20.05 -19.43
N LEU A 210 -4.75 19.90 -20.46
CA LEU A 210 -5.99 19.12 -20.34
C LEU A 210 -5.75 17.61 -20.33
N LEU A 211 -4.75 17.13 -21.08
CA LEU A 211 -4.42 15.70 -21.16
C LEU A 211 -3.91 15.13 -19.84
N PRO A 212 -2.93 15.74 -19.16
CA PRO A 212 -2.51 15.26 -17.83
C PRO A 212 -3.66 15.19 -16.84
N VAL A 213 -4.53 16.20 -16.82
CA VAL A 213 -5.72 16.22 -15.94
C VAL A 213 -6.67 15.06 -16.28
N ALA A 214 -6.95 14.82 -17.55
CA ALA A 214 -7.82 13.72 -17.99
C ALA A 214 -7.22 12.34 -17.65
N VAL A 215 -5.91 12.16 -17.86
CA VAL A 215 -5.20 10.93 -17.52
C VAL A 215 -5.18 10.70 -16.01
N LEU A 216 -4.82 11.71 -15.22
CA LEU A 216 -4.83 11.60 -13.76
C LEU A 216 -6.22 11.38 -13.18
N ALA A 217 -7.25 12.04 -13.71
CA ALA A 217 -8.64 11.78 -13.33
C ALA A 217 -9.04 10.33 -13.61
N THR A 218 -8.58 9.76 -14.73
CA THR A 218 -8.78 8.35 -15.09
C THR A 218 -8.07 7.43 -14.10
N SER A 219 -6.79 7.71 -13.77
CA SER A 219 -6.00 6.92 -12.83
C SER A 219 -6.55 6.98 -11.41
N LEU A 220 -6.97 8.15 -10.94
CA LEU A 220 -7.60 8.32 -9.62
C LEU A 220 -8.95 7.62 -9.53
N SER A 221 -9.76 7.66 -10.58
CA SER A 221 -11.03 6.93 -10.62
C SER A 221 -10.80 5.42 -10.57
N ALA A 222 -9.79 4.92 -11.30
CA ALA A 222 -9.39 3.50 -11.24
C ALA A 222 -8.94 3.11 -9.83
N LEU A 223 -8.08 3.92 -9.22
CA LEU A 223 -7.58 3.68 -7.85
C LEU A 223 -8.71 3.66 -6.83
N THR A 224 -9.64 4.60 -6.92
CA THR A 224 -10.77 4.70 -6.00
C THR A 224 -11.65 3.45 -6.05
N LEU A 225 -12.00 2.96 -7.24
CA LEU A 225 -12.81 1.76 -7.40
C LEU A 225 -12.05 0.48 -7.04
N ALA A 226 -10.74 0.43 -7.33
CA ALA A 226 -9.88 -0.67 -6.90
C ALA A 226 -9.83 -0.75 -5.37
N LEU A 227 -9.59 0.39 -4.70
CA LEU A 227 -9.55 0.46 -3.24
C LEU A 227 -10.89 0.10 -2.60
N PHE A 228 -11.99 0.61 -3.15
CA PHE A 228 -13.36 0.25 -2.72
C PHE A 228 -13.58 -1.27 -2.78
N THR A 229 -13.20 -1.90 -3.89
CA THR A 229 -13.34 -3.34 -4.07
C THR A 229 -12.46 -4.12 -3.10
N VAL A 230 -11.18 -3.73 -2.97
CA VAL A 230 -10.24 -4.36 -2.04
C VAL A 230 -10.70 -4.23 -0.60
N TRP A 231 -11.24 -3.07 -0.20
CA TRP A 231 -11.76 -2.85 1.15
C TRP A 231 -12.89 -3.82 1.48
N TRP A 232 -13.85 -4.02 0.57
CA TRP A 232 -14.94 -4.97 0.78
C TRP A 232 -14.47 -6.42 0.80
N LEU A 233 -13.51 -6.79 -0.03
CA LEU A 233 -12.92 -8.13 -0.02
C LEU A 233 -12.12 -8.38 1.28
N ALA A 234 -11.41 -7.37 1.77
CA ALA A 234 -10.70 -7.45 3.05
C ALA A 234 -11.69 -7.57 4.23
N LYS A 235 -12.77 -6.77 4.22
CA LYS A 235 -13.82 -6.85 5.24
C LYS A 235 -14.53 -8.20 5.25
N ALA A 236 -14.67 -8.83 4.09
CA ALA A 236 -15.23 -10.19 3.97
C ALA A 236 -14.23 -11.29 4.35
N GLY A 237 -13.01 -10.96 4.76
CA GLY A 237 -11.96 -11.93 5.12
C GLY A 237 -11.33 -12.66 3.94
N VAL A 238 -11.61 -12.24 2.71
CA VAL A 238 -11.06 -12.88 1.49
C VAL A 238 -9.62 -12.45 1.23
N LEU A 239 -9.28 -11.22 1.61
CA LEU A 239 -7.94 -10.63 1.40
C LEU A 239 -7.39 -10.10 2.73
N LEU A 240 -6.07 -10.22 2.88
CA LEU A 240 -5.34 -9.51 3.93
C LEU A 240 -4.80 -8.20 3.34
N LEU A 241 -5.03 -7.08 4.03
CA LEU A 241 -4.56 -5.78 3.64
C LEU A 241 -3.60 -5.24 4.70
N SER A 242 -2.42 -4.78 4.27
CA SER A 242 -1.46 -4.06 5.10
C SER A 242 -1.20 -2.68 4.53
N GLY A 243 -0.63 -1.78 5.32
CA GLY A 243 -0.18 -0.47 4.84
C GLY A 243 0.80 -0.59 3.66
N GLN A 244 1.72 -1.55 3.71
CA GLN A 244 2.64 -1.81 2.60
C GLN A 244 1.92 -2.23 1.32
N THR A 245 0.98 -3.18 1.40
CA THR A 245 0.19 -3.65 0.25
C THR A 245 -0.66 -2.51 -0.32
N GLN A 246 -1.21 -1.65 0.54
CA GLN A 246 -1.96 -0.45 0.14
C GLN A 246 -1.07 0.54 -0.64
N GLY A 247 0.12 0.85 -0.13
CA GLY A 247 1.06 1.77 -0.79
C GLY A 247 1.47 1.26 -2.17
N ILE A 248 1.75 -0.05 -2.30
CA ILE A 248 2.04 -0.70 -3.57
C ILE A 248 0.84 -0.62 -4.53
N LEU A 249 -0.39 -0.89 -4.05
CA LEU A 249 -1.61 -0.75 -4.85
C LEU A 249 -1.74 0.67 -5.43
N PHE A 250 -1.49 1.71 -4.63
CA PHE A 250 -1.62 3.10 -5.06
C PHE A 250 -0.66 3.43 -6.20
N ILE A 251 0.62 3.10 -6.04
CA ILE A 251 1.65 3.39 -7.04
C ILE A 251 1.41 2.57 -8.30
N LEU A 252 1.10 1.28 -8.15
CA LEU A 252 0.89 0.36 -9.27
C LEU A 252 -0.31 0.77 -10.13
N VAL A 253 -1.44 1.12 -9.52
CA VAL A 253 -2.66 1.53 -10.26
C VAL A 253 -2.43 2.84 -10.99
N ILE A 254 -1.81 3.83 -10.34
CA ILE A 254 -1.52 5.12 -10.99
C ILE A 254 -0.56 4.92 -12.16
N GLY A 255 0.52 4.13 -11.96
CA GLY A 255 1.48 3.82 -13.00
C GLY A 255 0.83 3.11 -14.19
N ALA A 256 0.17 1.98 -13.94
CA ALA A 256 -0.47 1.18 -14.99
C ALA A 256 -1.57 1.96 -15.73
N ALA A 257 -2.45 2.66 -15.02
CA ALA A 257 -3.50 3.46 -15.64
C ALA A 257 -2.92 4.60 -16.49
N THR A 258 -1.79 5.19 -16.06
CA THR A 258 -1.07 6.21 -16.84
C THR A 258 -0.47 5.63 -18.10
N ASP A 259 0.21 4.48 -18.01
CA ASP A 259 0.84 3.81 -19.16
C ASP A 259 -0.20 3.38 -20.21
N TYR A 260 -1.29 2.77 -19.78
CA TYR A 260 -2.39 2.42 -20.68
C TYR A 260 -3.05 3.66 -21.31
N SER A 261 -3.15 4.74 -20.53
CA SER A 261 -3.64 6.02 -21.02
C SER A 261 -2.70 6.64 -22.07
N LEU A 262 -1.39 6.58 -21.86
CA LEU A 262 -0.38 7.04 -22.81
C LEU A 262 -0.52 6.33 -24.16
N LEU A 263 -0.69 5.02 -24.14
CA LEU A 263 -0.87 4.21 -25.34
C LEU A 263 -2.14 4.64 -26.11
N TYR A 264 -3.26 4.80 -25.40
CA TYR A 264 -4.53 5.22 -26.01
C TYR A 264 -4.46 6.66 -26.55
N VAL A 265 -3.93 7.61 -25.77
CA VAL A 265 -3.81 9.02 -26.18
C VAL A 265 -2.94 9.17 -27.43
N SER A 266 -1.82 8.45 -27.50
CA SER A 266 -0.94 8.45 -28.67
C SER A 266 -1.70 8.00 -29.92
N ARG A 267 -2.39 6.86 -29.83
CA ARG A 267 -3.16 6.33 -30.95
C ARG A 267 -4.33 7.23 -31.33
N TYR A 268 -5.04 7.80 -30.37
CA TYR A 268 -6.12 8.73 -30.60
C TYR A 268 -5.64 10.00 -31.33
N ARG A 269 -4.44 10.51 -30.96
CA ARG A 269 -3.81 11.64 -31.63
C ARG A 269 -3.51 11.35 -33.09
N GLU A 270 -2.99 10.16 -33.40
CA GLU A 270 -2.75 9.71 -34.79
C GLU A 270 -4.06 9.65 -35.59
N GLU A 271 -5.09 9.01 -35.04
CA GLU A 271 -6.38 8.89 -35.72
C GLU A 271 -7.06 10.26 -35.99
N LEU A 272 -6.87 11.25 -35.09
CA LEU A 272 -7.35 12.61 -35.32
C LEU A 272 -6.62 13.33 -36.45
N ARG A 273 -5.42 12.92 -36.86
CA ARG A 273 -4.69 13.48 -38.00
C ARG A 273 -5.28 12.95 -39.34
N VAL A 274 -5.85 11.74 -39.32
CA VAL A 274 -6.38 11.10 -40.55
C VAL A 274 -7.92 11.11 -40.66
N THR A 275 -8.66 11.50 -39.59
CA THR A 275 -10.12 11.62 -39.65
C THR A 275 -10.63 12.87 -38.94
N THR A 276 -11.70 13.45 -39.49
CA THR A 276 -12.37 14.59 -38.86
C THR A 276 -13.44 14.18 -37.85
N ASP A 277 -13.98 12.96 -37.97
CA ASP A 277 -15.03 12.44 -37.10
C ASP A 277 -14.43 11.88 -35.80
N ARG A 278 -14.83 12.50 -34.68
CA ARG A 278 -14.33 12.12 -33.35
C ARG A 278 -14.66 10.68 -32.94
N TRP A 279 -15.87 10.20 -33.34
CA TRP A 279 -16.28 8.85 -33.00
C TRP A 279 -15.45 7.80 -33.75
N THR A 280 -15.20 8.03 -35.02
CA THR A 280 -14.35 7.15 -35.82
C THR A 280 -12.94 7.12 -35.30
N ALA A 281 -12.39 8.28 -34.91
CA ALA A 281 -11.06 8.34 -34.25
C ALA A 281 -11.05 7.54 -32.92
N THR A 282 -12.04 7.75 -32.05
CA THR A 282 -12.16 7.03 -30.76
C THR A 282 -12.24 5.51 -30.97
N ARG A 283 -13.10 5.06 -31.91
CA ARG A 283 -13.29 3.63 -32.17
C ARG A 283 -12.06 2.97 -32.77
N ARG A 284 -11.36 3.64 -33.68
CA ARG A 284 -10.12 3.12 -34.30
C ARG A 284 -8.99 3.07 -33.27
N ALA A 285 -8.83 4.13 -32.50
CA ALA A 285 -7.85 4.16 -31.42
C ALA A 285 -8.12 3.05 -30.40
N LEU A 286 -9.38 2.88 -29.96
CA LEU A 286 -9.74 1.83 -29.00
C LEU A 286 -9.45 0.43 -29.56
N ARG A 287 -9.79 0.17 -30.82
CA ARG A 287 -9.48 -1.13 -31.46
C ARG A 287 -7.99 -1.39 -31.58
N GLY A 288 -7.19 -0.36 -31.89
CA GLY A 288 -5.75 -0.49 -32.04
C GLY A 288 -4.99 -0.61 -30.72
N THR A 289 -5.61 -0.24 -29.59
CA THR A 289 -4.98 -0.28 -28.27
C THR A 289 -5.57 -1.36 -27.37
N PHE A 290 -6.72 -1.92 -27.68
CA PHE A 290 -7.39 -2.94 -26.88
C PHE A 290 -6.52 -4.17 -26.68
N GLU A 291 -6.02 -4.76 -27.75
CA GLU A 291 -5.19 -5.96 -27.69
C GLU A 291 -3.88 -5.74 -26.92
N PRO A 292 -3.06 -4.69 -27.18
CA PRO A 292 -1.87 -4.41 -26.40
C PRO A 292 -2.15 -4.17 -24.91
N ILE A 293 -3.20 -3.43 -24.56
CA ILE A 293 -3.55 -3.15 -23.16
C ILE A 293 -3.98 -4.44 -22.44
N VAL A 294 -4.86 -5.24 -23.07
CA VAL A 294 -5.35 -6.48 -22.47
C VAL A 294 -4.21 -7.51 -22.35
N ALA A 295 -3.38 -7.66 -23.38
CA ALA A 295 -2.25 -8.59 -23.33
C ALA A 295 -1.24 -8.19 -22.24
N SER A 296 -0.86 -6.91 -22.19
CA SER A 296 0.05 -6.40 -21.15
C SER A 296 -0.54 -6.56 -19.75
N GLY A 297 -1.78 -6.10 -19.54
CA GLY A 297 -2.44 -6.19 -18.23
C GLY A 297 -2.64 -7.63 -17.77
N SER A 298 -3.03 -8.54 -18.68
CA SER A 298 -3.16 -9.97 -18.37
C SER A 298 -1.83 -10.61 -17.97
N THR A 299 -0.73 -10.21 -18.61
CA THR A 299 0.62 -10.69 -18.26
C THR A 299 1.01 -10.20 -16.87
N VAL A 300 0.75 -8.94 -16.55
CA VAL A 300 1.01 -8.39 -15.21
C VAL A 300 0.15 -9.10 -14.15
N ILE A 301 -1.15 -9.28 -14.42
CA ILE A 301 -2.05 -10.02 -13.51
C ILE A 301 -1.55 -11.45 -13.30
N ALA A 302 -1.17 -12.16 -14.36
CA ALA A 302 -0.65 -13.52 -14.24
C ALA A 302 0.62 -13.55 -13.38
N GLY A 303 1.57 -12.63 -13.60
CA GLY A 303 2.77 -12.50 -12.79
C GLY A 303 2.48 -12.19 -11.32
N LEU A 304 1.53 -11.29 -11.05
CA LEU A 304 1.09 -10.96 -9.69
C LEU A 304 0.41 -12.15 -9.00
N LEU A 305 -0.42 -12.91 -9.73
CA LEU A 305 -1.08 -14.10 -9.18
C LEU A 305 -0.11 -15.24 -8.88
N CYS A 306 1.08 -15.29 -9.53
CA CYS A 306 2.13 -16.21 -9.12
C CYS A 306 2.61 -15.97 -7.68
N LEU A 307 2.41 -14.79 -7.11
CA LEU A 307 2.70 -14.52 -5.69
C LEU A 307 1.83 -15.35 -4.73
N LEU A 308 0.69 -15.87 -5.19
CA LEU A 308 -0.13 -16.82 -4.41
C LEU A 308 0.62 -18.11 -4.07
N LEU A 309 1.68 -18.46 -4.83
CA LEU A 309 2.53 -19.60 -4.56
C LEU A 309 3.59 -19.34 -3.46
N SER A 310 3.66 -18.11 -2.95
CA SER A 310 4.59 -17.75 -1.87
C SER A 310 4.06 -18.24 -0.53
N ASP A 311 4.94 -18.85 0.28
CA ASP A 311 4.64 -19.25 1.66
C ASP A 311 4.41 -18.03 2.58
N LEU A 312 5.01 -16.88 2.25
CA LEU A 312 4.79 -15.63 2.98
C LEU A 312 3.41 -15.05 2.67
N LYS A 313 2.56 -14.94 3.67
CA LYS A 313 1.21 -14.37 3.52
C LYS A 313 1.22 -12.91 3.05
N SER A 314 2.28 -12.14 3.37
CA SER A 314 2.46 -10.77 2.84
C SER A 314 2.58 -10.75 1.31
N ASN A 315 3.34 -11.67 0.74
CA ASN A 315 3.48 -11.77 -0.72
C ASN A 315 2.22 -12.34 -1.37
N SER A 316 1.66 -13.42 -0.80
CA SER A 316 0.45 -14.05 -1.36
C SER A 316 -0.77 -13.14 -1.32
N SER A 317 -0.89 -12.24 -0.34
CA SER A 317 -1.96 -11.25 -0.28
C SER A 317 -1.78 -10.10 -1.29
N LEU A 318 -0.53 -9.72 -1.58
CA LEU A 318 -0.22 -8.66 -2.53
C LEU A 318 -0.70 -9.00 -3.96
N GLY A 319 -0.56 -10.25 -4.38
CA GLY A 319 -0.94 -10.70 -5.73
C GLY A 319 -2.38 -10.33 -6.12
N PRO A 320 -3.38 -10.83 -5.40
CA PRO A 320 -4.79 -10.52 -5.67
C PRO A 320 -5.14 -9.03 -5.53
N VAL A 321 -4.62 -8.36 -4.49
CA VAL A 321 -4.87 -6.92 -4.26
C VAL A 321 -4.37 -6.09 -5.44
N ALA A 322 -3.14 -6.31 -5.87
CA ALA A 322 -2.54 -5.62 -7.00
C ALA A 322 -3.25 -5.98 -8.33
N SER A 323 -3.67 -7.24 -8.51
CA SER A 323 -4.41 -7.69 -9.69
C SER A 323 -5.75 -6.96 -9.85
N VAL A 324 -6.50 -6.77 -8.75
CA VAL A 324 -7.73 -5.94 -8.76
C VAL A 324 -7.39 -4.53 -9.23
N GLY A 325 -6.29 -3.96 -8.76
CA GLY A 325 -5.81 -2.64 -9.20
C GLY A 325 -5.58 -2.55 -10.71
N ILE A 326 -4.88 -3.54 -11.28
CA ILE A 326 -4.60 -3.59 -12.73
C ILE A 326 -5.90 -3.74 -13.53
N VAL A 327 -6.86 -4.55 -13.08
CA VAL A 327 -8.16 -4.69 -13.76
C VAL A 327 -8.88 -3.34 -13.85
N PHE A 328 -8.95 -2.59 -12.76
CA PHE A 328 -9.58 -1.27 -12.77
C PHE A 328 -8.79 -0.24 -13.58
N ALA A 329 -7.45 -0.31 -13.60
CA ALA A 329 -6.61 0.52 -14.46
C ALA A 329 -6.91 0.27 -15.95
N MET A 330 -7.01 -1.00 -16.37
CA MET A 330 -7.38 -1.38 -17.74
C MET A 330 -8.80 -0.91 -18.09
N LEU A 331 -9.77 -1.15 -17.22
CA LEU A 331 -11.15 -0.75 -17.43
C LEU A 331 -11.28 0.78 -17.60
N ALA A 332 -10.60 1.55 -16.75
CA ALA A 332 -10.61 3.01 -16.82
C ALA A 332 -9.96 3.53 -18.12
N ALA A 333 -8.82 2.97 -18.51
CA ALA A 333 -8.12 3.32 -19.73
C ALA A 333 -8.92 2.97 -21.01
N LEU A 334 -9.71 1.88 -20.96
CA LEU A 334 -10.51 1.41 -22.12
C LEU A 334 -11.94 1.99 -22.15
N THR A 335 -12.43 2.60 -21.08
CA THR A 335 -13.81 3.10 -21.01
C THR A 335 -13.91 4.58 -20.65
N LEU A 336 -13.35 5.00 -19.51
CA LEU A 336 -13.43 6.38 -19.05
C LEU A 336 -12.62 7.32 -19.94
N LEU A 337 -11.35 7.00 -20.16
CA LEU A 337 -10.46 7.86 -20.95
C LEU A 337 -10.94 8.06 -22.39
N PRO A 338 -11.36 7.01 -23.15
CA PRO A 338 -11.97 7.18 -24.47
C PRO A 338 -13.21 8.09 -24.46
N SER A 339 -14.03 7.98 -23.41
CA SER A 339 -15.24 8.79 -23.26
C SER A 339 -14.92 10.27 -23.01
N LEU A 340 -13.92 10.54 -22.15
CA LEU A 340 -13.42 11.90 -21.89
C LEU A 340 -12.81 12.52 -23.17
N LEU A 341 -11.96 11.75 -23.86
CA LEU A 341 -11.32 12.25 -25.08
C LEU A 341 -12.30 12.41 -26.25
N TYR A 342 -13.35 11.59 -26.31
CA TYR A 342 -14.45 11.79 -27.26
C TYR A 342 -15.18 13.12 -26.99
N ALA A 343 -15.46 13.45 -25.74
CA ALA A 343 -16.11 14.69 -25.35
C ALA A 343 -15.24 15.92 -25.70
N PHE A 344 -13.97 15.91 -25.34
CA PHE A 344 -13.04 17.02 -25.58
C PHE A 344 -12.57 17.09 -27.05
N GLY A 345 -12.40 15.95 -27.72
CA GLY A 345 -11.90 15.85 -29.08
C GLY A 345 -10.50 16.50 -29.22
N ARG A 346 -10.31 17.29 -30.27
CA ARG A 346 -9.05 18.00 -30.50
C ARG A 346 -8.71 19.05 -29.45
N ALA A 347 -9.70 19.53 -28.68
CA ALA A 347 -9.45 20.48 -27.59
C ALA A 347 -8.63 19.88 -26.44
N ALA A 348 -8.69 18.56 -26.26
CA ALA A 348 -7.85 17.86 -25.27
C ALA A 348 -6.36 18.13 -25.44
N PHE A 349 -5.91 18.42 -26.66
CA PHE A 349 -4.52 18.66 -27.01
C PHE A 349 -4.13 20.13 -27.02
N TRP A 350 -4.94 21.03 -26.46
CA TRP A 350 -4.60 22.45 -26.41
C TRP A 350 -3.31 22.66 -25.58
N PRO A 351 -2.34 23.54 -26.02
CA PRO A 351 -2.41 24.41 -27.19
C PRO A 351 -2.07 23.74 -28.54
N HIS A 352 -1.40 22.58 -28.56
CA HIS A 352 -0.88 21.92 -29.77
C HIS A 352 -1.90 20.92 -30.35
N ARG A 353 -3.03 21.43 -30.85
CA ARG A 353 -4.10 20.61 -31.41
C ARG A 353 -3.65 19.87 -32.68
N PRO A 354 -3.90 18.55 -32.82
CA PRO A 354 -3.60 17.83 -34.05
C PRO A 354 -4.43 18.38 -35.22
N ARG A 355 -3.74 18.69 -36.31
CA ARG A 355 -4.39 19.13 -37.57
C ARG A 355 -4.81 17.89 -38.37
N PHE A 356 -5.79 18.09 -39.26
CA PHE A 356 -6.19 17.06 -40.22
C PHE A 356 -5.21 17.10 -41.41
N GLU A 357 -4.33 16.13 -41.52
CA GLU A 357 -3.23 16.09 -42.47
C GLU A 357 -2.99 14.63 -42.95
N PRO A 358 -3.97 14.01 -43.64
CA PRO A 358 -3.86 12.59 -44.01
C PRO A 358 -2.72 12.31 -44.99
N GLU A 359 -2.45 13.25 -45.92
CA GLU A 359 -1.35 13.11 -46.88
C GLU A 359 0.03 13.15 -46.22
N VAL A 360 0.20 14.02 -45.21
CA VAL A 360 1.44 14.09 -44.43
C VAL A 360 1.69 12.81 -43.65
N VAL A 361 0.64 12.26 -43.03
CA VAL A 361 0.73 11.00 -42.30
C VAL A 361 1.07 9.84 -43.23
N ALA A 362 0.48 9.78 -44.40
CA ALA A 362 0.81 8.77 -45.41
C ALA A 362 2.29 8.88 -45.86
N ALA A 363 2.78 10.11 -46.03
CA ALA A 363 4.18 10.37 -46.37
C ALA A 363 5.14 10.08 -45.21
N GLU A 364 4.75 10.35 -43.96
CA GLU A 364 5.58 10.02 -42.75
C GLU A 364 5.81 8.52 -42.60
N HIS A 365 4.88 7.66 -43.02
CA HIS A 365 5.09 6.20 -42.99
C HIS A 365 6.16 5.71 -43.97
N GLY A 366 6.53 6.53 -44.95
CA GLY A 366 7.61 6.23 -45.90
C GLY A 366 8.93 6.95 -45.63
N MET A 367 8.98 7.90 -44.69
CA MET A 367 10.13 8.75 -44.46
C MET A 367 11.01 8.27 -43.30
N HIS A 368 12.31 8.45 -43.45
CA HIS A 368 13.31 8.14 -42.44
C HIS A 368 13.14 9.07 -41.24
N ALA A 369 12.86 8.51 -40.07
CA ALA A 369 12.83 9.26 -38.82
C ALA A 369 14.15 10.01 -38.61
N THR A 370 14.08 11.24 -38.09
CA THR A 370 15.26 12.06 -37.75
C THR A 370 15.41 12.21 -36.24
N GLY A 371 16.61 12.47 -35.75
CA GLY A 371 16.87 12.70 -34.33
C GLY A 371 17.35 11.46 -33.56
N PHE A 372 17.30 11.55 -32.22
CA PHE A 372 17.82 10.53 -31.30
C PHE A 372 17.20 9.14 -31.52
N TRP A 373 15.89 9.06 -31.69
CA TRP A 373 15.19 7.79 -31.89
C TRP A 373 15.56 7.10 -33.21
N ALA A 374 15.79 7.89 -34.26
CA ALA A 374 16.27 7.36 -35.53
C ALA A 374 17.70 6.85 -35.44
N TRP A 375 18.55 7.51 -34.67
CA TRP A 375 19.90 7.04 -34.37
C TRP A 375 19.83 5.72 -33.60
N LEU A 376 19.01 5.63 -32.56
CA LEU A 376 18.84 4.42 -31.75
C LEU A 376 18.30 3.25 -32.60
N ALA A 377 17.29 3.49 -33.42
CA ALA A 377 16.72 2.48 -34.30
C ALA A 377 17.77 1.95 -35.29
N ARG A 378 18.57 2.85 -35.89
CA ARG A 378 19.69 2.45 -36.77
C ARG A 378 20.77 1.69 -36.04
N LEU A 379 21.06 2.02 -34.79
CA LEU A 379 22.02 1.31 -33.96
C LEU A 379 21.54 -0.13 -33.69
N VAL A 380 20.26 -0.30 -33.33
CA VAL A 380 19.62 -1.61 -33.12
C VAL A 380 19.64 -2.44 -34.41
N GLN A 381 19.27 -1.83 -35.55
CA GLN A 381 19.28 -2.53 -36.83
C GLN A 381 20.71 -2.95 -37.28
N ARG A 382 21.70 -2.08 -37.08
CA ARG A 382 23.05 -2.34 -37.55
C ARG A 382 23.85 -3.31 -36.70
N ARG A 383 23.60 -3.33 -35.36
CA ARG A 383 24.40 -4.13 -34.42
C ARG A 383 23.52 -4.84 -33.37
N PRO A 384 22.51 -5.62 -33.78
CA PRO A 384 21.59 -6.25 -32.82
C PRO A 384 22.31 -7.22 -31.89
N ARG A 385 23.24 -8.03 -32.43
CA ARG A 385 23.99 -9.02 -31.64
C ARG A 385 24.90 -8.38 -30.60
N THR A 386 25.60 -7.31 -30.96
CA THR A 386 26.50 -6.60 -30.03
C THR A 386 25.70 -5.95 -28.90
N LEU A 387 24.55 -5.35 -29.21
CA LEU A 387 23.70 -4.70 -28.23
C LEU A 387 23.11 -5.69 -27.21
N TRP A 388 22.50 -6.76 -27.69
CA TRP A 388 21.92 -7.72 -26.74
C TRP A 388 23.00 -8.42 -25.90
N LEU A 389 24.18 -8.73 -26.47
CA LEU A 389 25.29 -9.29 -25.71
C LEU A 389 25.84 -8.31 -24.66
N ALA A 390 25.94 -7.01 -24.99
CA ALA A 390 26.37 -6.00 -24.04
C ALA A 390 25.35 -5.82 -22.89
N ILE A 391 24.06 -5.82 -23.22
CA ILE A 391 22.99 -5.75 -22.21
C ILE A 391 22.97 -7.03 -21.36
N LEU A 392 23.12 -8.20 -22.00
CA LEU A 392 23.19 -9.47 -21.27
C LEU A 392 24.40 -9.50 -20.32
N ALA A 393 25.56 -9.07 -20.78
CA ALA A 393 26.76 -9.01 -19.94
C ALA A 393 26.55 -8.05 -18.74
N LEU A 394 25.91 -6.90 -18.96
CA LEU A 394 25.55 -5.97 -17.89
C LEU A 394 24.59 -6.59 -16.89
N LEU A 395 23.55 -7.30 -17.37
CA LEU A 395 22.58 -7.99 -16.51
C LEU A 395 23.23 -9.14 -15.72
N VAL A 396 24.12 -9.92 -16.36
CA VAL A 396 24.89 -10.97 -15.67
C VAL A 396 25.82 -10.40 -14.62
N ALA A 397 26.49 -9.29 -14.91
CA ALA A 397 27.32 -8.59 -13.93
C ALA A 397 26.48 -8.07 -12.75
N GLY A 398 25.28 -7.53 -13.02
CA GLY A 398 24.34 -7.14 -11.98
C GLY A 398 23.83 -8.34 -11.17
N ALA A 399 23.53 -9.46 -11.83
CA ALA A 399 23.10 -10.68 -11.16
C ALA A 399 24.21 -11.29 -10.30
N ALA A 400 25.48 -11.18 -10.71
CA ALA A 400 26.63 -11.63 -9.90
C ALA A 400 26.74 -10.86 -8.58
N ALA A 401 26.30 -9.60 -8.53
CA ALA A 401 26.28 -8.81 -7.30
C ALA A 401 25.29 -9.34 -6.24
N VAL A 402 24.31 -10.19 -6.63
CA VAL A 402 23.37 -10.85 -5.69
C VAL A 402 24.10 -11.73 -4.67
N THR A 403 25.28 -12.27 -5.01
CA THR A 403 26.09 -13.06 -4.06
C THR A 403 26.63 -12.23 -2.89
N GLN A 404 26.60 -10.89 -3.00
CA GLN A 404 26.99 -9.96 -1.93
C GLN A 404 25.80 -9.45 -1.11
N LEU A 405 24.58 -9.93 -1.43
CA LEU A 405 23.38 -9.55 -0.72
C LEU A 405 23.32 -10.27 0.63
N GLU A 406 23.51 -9.54 1.71
CA GLU A 406 23.26 -10.01 3.05
C GLU A 406 21.77 -9.84 3.39
N ALA A 407 21.06 -10.96 3.52
CA ALA A 407 19.65 -10.99 3.91
C ALA A 407 19.53 -11.39 5.40
N ALA A 408 20.18 -10.63 6.28
CA ALA A 408 20.20 -10.90 7.73
C ALA A 408 18.89 -10.51 8.46
N GLY A 409 17.91 -9.95 7.72
CA GLY A 409 16.71 -9.38 8.31
C GLY A 409 16.96 -7.98 8.89
N VAL A 410 15.88 -7.24 9.12
CA VAL A 410 15.92 -5.91 9.74
C VAL A 410 15.21 -6.00 11.08
N PRO A 411 15.83 -5.59 12.19
CA PRO A 411 15.16 -5.52 13.48
C PRO A 411 13.88 -4.68 13.38
N GLN A 412 12.83 -5.05 14.11
CA GLN A 412 11.54 -4.35 14.07
C GLN A 412 11.70 -2.86 14.45
N SER A 413 12.67 -2.55 15.32
CA SER A 413 13.06 -1.19 15.69
C SER A 413 13.53 -0.34 14.50
N ASP A 414 14.11 -0.95 13.46
CA ASP A 414 14.76 -0.27 12.34
C ASP A 414 13.83 -0.13 11.11
N LEU A 415 12.64 -0.73 11.16
CA LEU A 415 11.63 -0.61 10.12
C LEU A 415 11.08 0.82 10.00
N VAL A 416 11.10 1.59 11.10
CA VAL A 416 10.69 2.99 11.12
C VAL A 416 11.93 3.87 11.00
N LEU A 417 12.18 4.46 9.83
CA LEU A 417 13.35 5.31 9.58
C LEU A 417 13.27 6.70 10.26
N GLY A 418 12.05 7.13 10.64
CA GLY A 418 11.82 8.41 11.31
C GLY A 418 12.02 8.35 12.83
N PRO A 419 11.71 9.46 13.54
CA PRO A 419 11.61 9.45 14.99
C PRO A 419 10.56 8.41 15.43
N SER A 420 10.97 7.48 16.28
CA SER A 420 10.11 6.41 16.81
C SER A 420 10.14 6.48 18.33
N GLU A 421 8.96 6.67 18.91
CA GLU A 421 8.78 6.70 20.36
C GLU A 421 9.02 5.30 20.95
N ALA A 422 8.54 4.26 20.28
CA ALA A 422 8.74 2.88 20.70
C ALA A 422 10.23 2.50 20.72
N ARG A 423 11.02 2.99 19.75
CA ARG A 423 12.48 2.78 19.73
C ARG A 423 13.15 3.50 20.88
N ALA A 424 12.78 4.76 21.13
CA ALA A 424 13.33 5.52 22.26
C ALA A 424 12.97 4.86 23.59
N GLY A 425 11.74 4.39 23.73
CA GLY A 425 11.30 3.62 24.90
C GLY A 425 12.03 2.28 25.05
N GLN A 426 12.28 1.57 23.93
CA GLN A 426 13.06 0.31 23.97
C GLN A 426 14.52 0.55 24.36
N ALA A 427 15.12 1.64 23.89
CA ALA A 427 16.47 2.03 24.29
C ALA A 427 16.52 2.33 25.80
N ALA A 428 15.58 3.12 26.33
CA ALA A 428 15.47 3.40 27.75
C ALA A 428 15.23 2.13 28.60
N LEU A 429 14.42 1.19 28.09
CA LEU A 429 14.23 -0.11 28.70
C LEU A 429 15.56 -0.89 28.78
N GLY A 430 16.32 -0.94 27.71
CA GLY A 430 17.62 -1.62 27.66
C GLY A 430 18.69 -0.99 28.55
N GLU A 431 18.56 0.32 28.85
CA GLU A 431 19.49 1.03 29.74
C GLU A 431 19.21 0.75 31.24
N HIS A 432 17.93 0.65 31.63
CA HIS A 432 17.52 0.62 33.02
C HIS A 432 17.00 -0.75 33.51
N PHE A 433 16.66 -1.65 32.59
CA PHE A 433 16.11 -2.97 32.90
C PHE A 433 16.93 -4.10 32.27
N PRO A 434 16.84 -5.32 32.80
CA PRO A 434 17.50 -6.47 32.17
C PRO A 434 17.15 -6.65 30.71
N GLY A 435 18.08 -7.14 29.91
CA GLY A 435 17.88 -7.41 28.49
C GLY A 435 16.66 -8.30 28.25
N GLY A 436 15.90 -8.00 27.15
CA GLY A 436 14.67 -8.71 26.82
C GLY A 436 13.40 -8.20 27.51
N SER A 437 13.53 -7.25 28.45
CA SER A 437 12.37 -6.56 29.05
C SER A 437 11.53 -5.87 27.95
N GLY A 438 10.24 -6.16 27.90
CA GLY A 438 9.30 -5.57 26.92
C GLY A 438 9.13 -6.34 25.61
N SER A 439 10.02 -7.26 25.25
CA SER A 439 9.88 -8.12 24.06
C SER A 439 10.37 -9.54 24.36
N PRO A 440 9.70 -10.27 25.24
CA PRO A 440 10.13 -11.63 25.62
C PRO A 440 9.98 -12.60 24.44
N LEU A 441 10.90 -13.54 24.32
CA LEU A 441 10.76 -14.69 23.43
C LEU A 441 9.89 -15.75 24.12
N TYR A 442 8.85 -16.23 23.44
CA TYR A 442 8.01 -17.30 23.96
C TYR A 442 8.47 -18.64 23.43
N VAL A 443 8.70 -19.57 24.31
CA VAL A 443 9.06 -20.97 24.00
C VAL A 443 7.97 -21.86 24.57
N VAL A 444 7.34 -22.67 23.73
CA VAL A 444 6.34 -23.65 24.15
C VAL A 444 6.99 -25.01 24.11
N VAL A 445 6.96 -25.70 25.23
CA VAL A 445 7.52 -27.05 25.42
C VAL A 445 6.53 -27.92 26.16
N ASP A 446 6.71 -29.23 26.07
CA ASP A 446 5.96 -30.19 26.90
C ASP A 446 6.24 -29.96 28.38
N GLU A 447 5.25 -30.21 29.24
CA GLU A 447 5.34 -29.95 30.68
C GLU A 447 6.54 -30.70 31.35
N ASP A 448 6.83 -31.90 30.91
CA ASP A 448 7.95 -32.71 31.45
C ASP A 448 9.32 -32.21 30.97
N ALA A 449 9.35 -31.45 29.85
CA ALA A 449 10.60 -31.00 29.22
C ALA A 449 11.05 -29.57 29.65
N TRP A 450 10.18 -28.81 30.35
CA TRP A 450 10.49 -27.41 30.68
C TRP A 450 11.75 -27.21 31.52
N PRO A 451 12.10 -28.08 32.53
CA PRO A 451 13.33 -27.86 33.34
C PRO A 451 14.60 -27.99 32.48
N ALA A 452 14.62 -28.98 31.58
CA ALA A 452 15.74 -29.18 30.66
C ALA A 452 15.86 -28.06 29.64
N ALA A 453 14.72 -27.59 29.10
CA ALA A 453 14.66 -26.47 28.16
C ALA A 453 15.13 -25.17 28.83
N ALA A 454 14.67 -24.88 30.05
CA ALA A 454 15.10 -23.69 30.79
C ALA A 454 16.60 -23.72 31.08
N ALA A 455 17.13 -24.85 31.54
CA ALA A 455 18.56 -25.01 31.80
C ALA A 455 19.41 -24.81 30.53
N MET A 456 18.95 -25.33 29.39
CA MET A 456 19.60 -25.15 28.08
C MET A 456 19.57 -23.67 27.65
N LEU A 457 18.42 -23.00 27.77
CA LEU A 457 18.26 -21.58 27.35
C LEU A 457 19.16 -20.68 28.21
N LEU A 458 19.29 -20.91 29.50
CA LEU A 458 20.15 -20.12 30.39
C LEU A 458 21.64 -20.23 30.05
N THR A 459 22.06 -21.29 29.36
CA THR A 459 23.46 -21.43 28.87
C THR A 459 23.72 -20.71 27.56
N HIS A 460 22.68 -20.17 26.94
CA HIS A 460 22.79 -19.52 25.63
C HIS A 460 23.19 -18.05 25.78
N ASP A 461 24.22 -17.63 25.04
CA ASP A 461 24.65 -16.24 25.03
C ASP A 461 23.48 -15.34 24.57
N GLY A 462 23.19 -14.27 25.30
CA GLY A 462 22.10 -13.34 25.00
C GLY A 462 20.77 -13.62 25.72
N VAL A 463 20.66 -14.71 26.49
CA VAL A 463 19.52 -14.98 27.38
C VAL A 463 19.76 -14.40 28.74
N ALA A 464 19.04 -13.36 29.12
CA ALA A 464 19.20 -12.69 30.42
C ALA A 464 18.49 -13.43 31.57
N GLY A 465 17.47 -14.22 31.25
CA GLY A 465 16.70 -15.00 32.23
C GLY A 465 15.57 -15.78 31.56
N VAL A 466 15.09 -16.80 32.26
CA VAL A 466 13.95 -17.63 31.81
C VAL A 466 12.90 -17.61 32.91
N MET A 467 11.65 -17.33 32.54
CA MET A 467 10.50 -17.33 33.45
C MET A 467 9.38 -18.21 32.90
N ILE A 468 8.69 -18.91 33.76
CA ILE A 468 7.46 -19.62 33.38
C ILE A 468 6.34 -18.61 33.34
N ALA A 469 5.70 -18.46 32.16
CA ALA A 469 4.72 -17.41 31.87
C ALA A 469 3.31 -17.96 31.61
N SER A 470 2.94 -19.13 32.08
CA SER A 470 1.59 -19.63 31.92
C SER A 470 0.74 -19.36 33.15
N ALA A 471 -0.35 -18.60 33.00
CA ALA A 471 -1.35 -18.43 34.04
C ALA A 471 -2.38 -19.56 34.01
N ASP A 472 -2.76 -20.03 32.81
CA ASP A 472 -3.67 -21.16 32.60
C ASP A 472 -3.08 -22.05 31.51
N SER A 473 -3.05 -23.35 31.74
CA SER A 473 -2.74 -24.33 30.70
C SER A 473 -4.07 -24.85 30.08
N PRO A 474 -4.05 -25.42 28.90
CA PRO A 474 -5.24 -26.12 28.34
C PRO A 474 -5.74 -27.25 29.27
N ARG A 475 -4.96 -27.62 30.29
CA ARG A 475 -5.26 -28.67 31.25
C ARG A 475 -5.51 -28.20 32.69
N GLY A 476 -5.56 -26.88 32.94
CA GLY A 476 -5.80 -26.31 34.26
C GLY A 476 -4.81 -25.20 34.65
N ALA A 477 -5.06 -24.55 35.77
CA ALA A 477 -4.24 -23.44 36.24
C ALA A 477 -2.77 -23.87 36.45
N ALA A 478 -1.88 -23.24 35.68
CA ALA A 478 -0.46 -23.35 35.96
C ALA A 478 -0.09 -22.36 37.07
N THR A 479 0.45 -22.82 38.14
CA THR A 479 1.04 -21.97 39.17
C THR A 479 2.24 -21.25 38.55
N VAL A 480 2.22 -19.92 38.57
CA VAL A 480 3.41 -19.12 38.34
C VAL A 480 4.32 -19.40 39.53
N THR A 481 5.27 -20.28 39.39
CA THR A 481 6.34 -20.41 40.36
C THR A 481 7.39 -19.39 39.97
N ASP A 482 7.69 -18.45 40.86
CA ASP A 482 9.00 -17.79 40.93
C ASP A 482 10.05 -18.89 41.17
N ALA A 483 10.29 -19.68 40.16
CA ALA A 483 11.49 -20.49 40.15
C ALA A 483 12.61 -19.50 39.86
N GLY A 484 13.15 -18.89 40.91
CA GLY A 484 14.45 -18.28 40.86
C GLY A 484 15.43 -19.35 40.40
N ILE A 485 15.60 -19.45 39.12
CA ILE A 485 16.70 -20.17 38.50
C ILE A 485 17.80 -19.16 38.31
#